data_c63a948e9a683658d994603646efb817
#
_entry.id   c63a948e9a683658d994603646efb817
#
_cell.length_a   1.000
_cell.length_b   1.000
_cell.length_c   1.000
_cell.angle_alpha   90.00
_cell.angle_beta   90.00
_cell.angle_gamma   90.00
#
_symmetry.space_group_name_H-M   'P 1'
#
loop_
_entity.id
_entity.type
_entity.pdbx_description
1 polymer ?
#
loop_
_entity_poly.entity_id
_entity_poly.type
_entity_poly.pdbx_seq_one_letter_code
_entity_poly.pdbx_strand_id
1 'polypeptide(L)'
;AEISELPPVDVVLISHSHYDHLEKDSVQALNSKGSHFVVSLGMGVLLEKWGVSRERITELDWWQHTERNGIRYTALPSRHDSSRTLTDRNQALWSSFAIEHGNEKFYFHGDSAHGSHFDKIAEKFNGFDIAFIENGQYSEHWPNNHLFPEQTARYAAQLSPKRFMPIHWGAYSMALHAWNEPLLQSLPLARSLGVNPLTPLMGQVFDADTATQDWFAEPDNE
;
A
#
# COMPACT_ATOMS: atom_id res chain seq x y z
N ALA A 1 15.63 -5.44 6.61
CA ALA A 1 15.49 -6.76 7.25
C ALA A 1 15.38 -7.83 6.16
N GLU A 2 16.03 -8.94 6.33
CA GLU A 2 15.90 -10.10 5.44
C GLU A 2 14.57 -10.83 5.72
N ILE A 3 13.96 -11.40 4.69
CA ILE A 3 12.71 -12.19 4.88
C ILE A 3 12.90 -13.33 5.86
N SER A 4 14.13 -13.87 5.95
CA SER A 4 14.48 -14.93 6.92
C SER A 4 14.32 -14.48 8.38
N GLU A 5 14.47 -13.18 8.66
CA GLU A 5 14.40 -12.58 10.00
C GLU A 5 12.96 -12.23 10.41
N LEU A 6 12.02 -12.22 9.44
CA LEU A 6 10.63 -11.95 9.74
C LEU A 6 10.00 -13.08 10.57
N PRO A 7 9.10 -12.77 11.50
CA PRO A 7 8.28 -13.77 12.17
C PRO A 7 7.47 -14.57 11.14
N PRO A 8 6.82 -15.69 11.53
CA PRO A 8 5.89 -16.38 10.64
C PRO A 8 4.88 -15.41 10.01
N VAL A 9 4.78 -15.45 8.69
CA VAL A 9 3.84 -14.61 7.92
C VAL A 9 2.74 -15.51 7.38
N ASP A 10 1.54 -15.42 7.94
CA ASP A 10 0.40 -16.24 7.51
C ASP A 10 -0.17 -15.79 6.17
N VAL A 11 -0.27 -14.48 5.96
CA VAL A 11 -0.85 -13.88 4.75
C VAL A 11 0.07 -12.82 4.17
N VAL A 12 0.28 -12.89 2.86
CA VAL A 12 0.96 -11.86 2.06
C VAL A 12 -0.08 -11.19 1.19
N LEU A 13 -0.23 -9.87 1.35
CA LEU A 13 -1.16 -9.06 0.59
C LEU A 13 -0.42 -8.27 -0.49
N ILE A 14 -0.82 -8.41 -1.76
CA ILE A 14 -0.13 -7.77 -2.89
C ILE A 14 -1.14 -6.98 -3.72
N SER A 15 -0.88 -5.68 -3.87
CA SER A 15 -1.77 -4.74 -4.56
C SER A 15 -1.77 -4.93 -6.08
N HIS A 16 -0.60 -5.08 -6.70
CA HIS A 16 -0.45 -5.18 -8.15
C HIS A 16 0.91 -5.76 -8.56
N SER A 17 1.12 -5.91 -9.86
CA SER A 17 2.22 -6.71 -10.40
C SER A 17 3.49 -5.93 -10.74
N HIS A 18 3.61 -4.63 -10.50
CA HIS A 18 4.82 -3.87 -10.79
C HIS A 18 6.04 -4.41 -10.02
N TYR A 19 7.25 -4.16 -10.53
CA TYR A 19 8.48 -4.75 -10.00
C TYR A 19 8.84 -4.31 -8.59
N ASP A 20 8.50 -3.08 -8.22
CA ASP A 20 8.70 -2.50 -6.88
C ASP A 20 7.67 -2.95 -5.84
N HIS A 21 6.58 -3.63 -6.26
CA HIS A 21 5.55 -4.19 -5.40
C HIS A 21 5.52 -5.72 -5.38
N LEU A 22 6.09 -6.37 -6.39
CA LEU A 22 6.06 -7.81 -6.52
C LEU A 22 7.41 -8.35 -6.98
N GLU A 23 8.20 -8.82 -6.05
CA GLU A 23 9.53 -9.36 -6.27
C GLU A 23 9.52 -10.90 -6.13
N LYS A 24 10.11 -11.59 -7.12
CA LYS A 24 10.04 -13.05 -7.23
C LYS A 24 10.69 -13.78 -6.07
N ASP A 25 11.88 -13.36 -5.66
CA ASP A 25 12.65 -14.07 -4.63
C ASP A 25 11.97 -13.93 -3.26
N SER A 26 11.36 -12.78 -2.99
CA SER A 26 10.53 -12.53 -1.81
C SER A 26 9.31 -13.44 -1.78
N VAL A 27 8.61 -13.58 -2.92
CA VAL A 27 7.48 -14.52 -3.04
C VAL A 27 7.91 -15.95 -2.77
N GLN A 28 9.04 -16.39 -3.35
CA GLN A 28 9.54 -17.76 -3.16
C GLN A 28 9.97 -18.01 -1.71
N ALA A 29 10.61 -17.04 -1.07
CA ALA A 29 11.01 -17.13 0.32
C ALA A 29 9.79 -17.24 1.26
N LEU A 30 8.76 -16.39 1.06
CA LEU A 30 7.52 -16.43 1.84
C LEU A 30 6.70 -17.70 1.56
N ASN A 31 6.66 -18.16 0.30
CA ASN A 31 6.04 -19.43 -0.06
C ASN A 31 6.69 -20.61 0.66
N SER A 32 8.02 -20.62 0.79
CA SER A 32 8.74 -21.67 1.53
C SER A 32 8.42 -21.68 3.03
N LYS A 33 8.04 -20.54 3.60
CA LYS A 33 7.54 -20.42 4.98
C LYS A 33 6.07 -20.82 5.16
N GLY A 34 5.36 -21.12 4.06
CA GLY A 34 3.96 -21.58 4.12
C GLY A 34 2.92 -20.47 4.03
N SER A 35 3.32 -19.24 3.70
CA SER A 35 2.40 -18.09 3.57
C SER A 35 1.31 -18.32 2.53
N HIS A 36 0.14 -17.74 2.77
CA HIS A 36 -0.96 -17.64 1.82
C HIS A 36 -0.94 -16.26 1.15
N PHE A 37 -1.20 -16.20 -0.15
CA PHE A 37 -1.15 -14.98 -0.93
C PHE A 37 -2.57 -14.50 -1.26
N VAL A 38 -2.92 -13.30 -0.85
CA VAL A 38 -4.15 -12.60 -1.24
C VAL A 38 -3.75 -11.49 -2.21
N VAL A 39 -4.22 -11.56 -3.44
CA VAL A 39 -3.73 -10.74 -4.54
C VAL A 39 -4.88 -10.24 -5.41
N SER A 40 -4.61 -9.21 -6.22
CA SER A 40 -5.56 -8.75 -7.23
C SER A 40 -5.75 -9.79 -8.35
N LEU A 41 -6.94 -9.79 -8.95
CA LEU A 41 -7.35 -10.72 -10.00
C LEU A 41 -6.34 -10.75 -11.17
N GLY A 42 -6.00 -11.94 -11.64
CA GLY A 42 -5.06 -12.18 -12.74
C GLY A 42 -3.59 -12.34 -12.31
N MET A 43 -3.25 -12.07 -11.04
CA MET A 43 -1.87 -12.23 -10.56
C MET A 43 -1.50 -13.68 -10.24
N GLY A 44 -2.49 -14.54 -10.02
CA GLY A 44 -2.29 -15.93 -9.63
C GLY A 44 -1.43 -16.71 -10.62
N VAL A 45 -1.62 -16.49 -11.91
CA VAL A 45 -0.84 -17.14 -12.98
C VAL A 45 0.66 -16.87 -12.83
N LEU A 46 1.03 -15.67 -12.42
CA LEU A 46 2.43 -15.29 -12.20
C LEU A 46 3.02 -15.97 -10.96
N LEU A 47 2.25 -16.00 -9.87
CA LEU A 47 2.65 -16.65 -8.63
C LEU A 47 2.80 -18.18 -8.82
N GLU A 48 1.89 -18.82 -9.54
CA GLU A 48 1.99 -20.23 -9.89
C GLU A 48 3.26 -20.56 -10.71
N LYS A 49 3.61 -19.69 -11.68
CA LYS A 49 4.87 -19.81 -12.43
C LYS A 49 6.11 -19.70 -11.53
N TRP A 50 6.01 -19.04 -10.38
CA TRP A 50 7.09 -18.91 -9.41
C TRP A 50 7.07 -20.00 -8.34
N GLY A 51 6.16 -21.00 -8.46
CA GLY A 51 6.10 -22.19 -7.60
C GLY A 51 5.15 -22.07 -6.42
N VAL A 52 4.28 -21.06 -6.38
CA VAL A 52 3.23 -21.00 -5.37
C VAL A 52 2.08 -21.91 -5.78
N SER A 53 1.67 -22.82 -4.89
CA SER A 53 0.56 -23.71 -5.14
C SER A 53 -0.77 -22.96 -5.22
N ARG A 54 -1.66 -23.31 -6.16
CA ARG A 54 -2.94 -22.63 -6.40
C ARG A 54 -3.81 -22.52 -5.14
N GLU A 55 -3.80 -23.49 -4.28
CA GLU A 55 -4.53 -23.51 -3.01
C GLU A 55 -4.03 -22.48 -2.00
N ARG A 56 -2.84 -21.92 -2.18
CA ARG A 56 -2.29 -20.83 -1.38
C ARG A 56 -2.48 -19.45 -2.01
N ILE A 57 -3.23 -19.35 -3.09
CA ILE A 57 -3.50 -18.10 -3.78
C ILE A 57 -5.00 -17.81 -3.73
N THR A 58 -5.36 -16.64 -3.24
CA THR A 58 -6.71 -16.08 -3.36
C THR A 58 -6.65 -14.82 -4.21
N GLU A 59 -7.31 -14.84 -5.35
CA GLU A 59 -7.44 -13.70 -6.24
C GLU A 59 -8.76 -12.99 -5.95
N LEU A 60 -8.73 -11.66 -5.85
CA LEU A 60 -9.89 -10.84 -5.59
C LEU A 60 -10.09 -9.78 -6.69
N ASP A 61 -11.30 -9.66 -7.20
CA ASP A 61 -11.76 -8.50 -7.94
C ASP A 61 -12.18 -7.38 -6.98
N TRP A 62 -12.33 -6.16 -7.46
CA TRP A 62 -12.78 -5.02 -6.65
C TRP A 62 -14.09 -5.33 -5.93
N TRP A 63 -14.12 -4.98 -4.65
CA TRP A 63 -15.23 -5.22 -3.71
C TRP A 63 -15.41 -6.69 -3.29
N GLN A 64 -14.66 -7.63 -3.85
CA GLN A 64 -14.60 -8.99 -3.34
C GLN A 64 -13.75 -9.06 -2.07
N HIS A 65 -14.02 -10.02 -1.23
CA HIS A 65 -13.29 -10.25 0.00
C HIS A 65 -13.03 -11.73 0.27
N THR A 66 -12.06 -11.98 1.13
CA THR A 66 -11.78 -13.28 1.71
C THR A 66 -11.53 -13.12 3.20
N GLU A 67 -11.72 -14.20 3.96
CA GLU A 67 -11.40 -14.24 5.39
C GLU A 67 -10.37 -15.34 5.66
N ARG A 68 -9.35 -14.99 6.44
CA ARG A 68 -8.35 -15.93 6.94
C ARG A 68 -7.96 -15.56 8.36
N ASN A 69 -7.91 -16.58 9.24
CA ASN A 69 -7.53 -16.39 10.65
C ASN A 69 -8.31 -15.29 11.37
N GLY A 70 -9.60 -15.10 11.02
CA GLY A 70 -10.46 -14.05 11.61
C GLY A 70 -10.22 -12.65 11.05
N ILE A 71 -9.36 -12.50 10.04
CA ILE A 71 -9.09 -11.24 9.36
C ILE A 71 -9.77 -11.25 8.01
N ARG A 72 -10.53 -10.18 7.71
CA ARG A 72 -11.16 -9.95 6.41
C ARG A 72 -10.28 -9.04 5.57
N TYR A 73 -10.02 -9.45 4.33
CA TYR A 73 -9.29 -8.70 3.30
C TYR A 73 -10.26 -8.38 2.17
N THR A 74 -10.55 -7.11 1.94
CA THR A 74 -11.43 -6.65 0.85
C THR A 74 -10.60 -5.90 -0.17
N ALA A 75 -10.59 -6.38 -1.43
CA ALA A 75 -9.99 -5.65 -2.54
C ALA A 75 -10.85 -4.44 -2.92
N LEU A 76 -10.22 -3.30 -3.12
CA LEU A 76 -10.88 -2.02 -3.38
C LEU A 76 -10.40 -1.41 -4.69
N PRO A 77 -11.23 -0.62 -5.36
CA PRO A 77 -10.84 0.07 -6.58
C PRO A 77 -9.64 0.99 -6.37
N SER A 78 -8.77 1.01 -7.36
CA SER A 78 -7.64 1.94 -7.48
C SER A 78 -7.57 2.46 -8.91
N ARG A 79 -6.87 3.57 -9.12
CA ARG A 79 -6.59 4.11 -10.45
C ARG A 79 -5.11 4.00 -10.74
N HIS A 80 -4.73 2.89 -11.37
CA HIS A 80 -3.34 2.59 -11.71
C HIS A 80 -3.30 1.76 -12.99
N ASP A 81 -2.24 1.02 -13.21
CA ASP A 81 -2.12 0.00 -14.25
C ASP A 81 -1.28 -1.18 -13.73
N SER A 82 -1.12 -2.19 -14.56
CA SER A 82 -0.23 -3.32 -14.28
C SER A 82 0.56 -3.70 -15.53
N SER A 83 1.84 -3.99 -15.36
CA SER A 83 2.70 -4.56 -16.40
C SER A 83 4.02 -5.05 -15.81
N ARG A 84 4.58 -6.09 -16.42
CA ARG A 84 5.93 -6.59 -16.14
C ARG A 84 6.73 -6.82 -17.42
N THR A 85 6.05 -6.88 -18.55
CA THR A 85 6.65 -7.09 -19.87
C THR A 85 6.03 -6.15 -20.89
N LEU A 86 6.54 -6.13 -22.10
CA LEU A 86 5.99 -5.30 -23.18
C LEU A 86 4.60 -5.77 -23.67
N THR A 87 4.16 -6.96 -23.26
CA THR A 87 2.96 -7.61 -23.82
C THR A 87 1.88 -7.94 -22.79
N ASP A 88 2.10 -7.67 -21.50
CA ASP A 88 1.17 -8.05 -20.42
C ASP A 88 0.48 -6.85 -19.73
N ARG A 89 0.52 -5.68 -20.35
CA ARG A 89 -0.11 -4.48 -19.80
C ARG A 89 -1.58 -4.72 -19.51
N ASN A 90 -2.00 -4.44 -18.27
CA ASN A 90 -3.37 -4.58 -17.77
C ASN A 90 -3.96 -6.00 -17.91
N GLN A 91 -3.13 -7.03 -17.92
CA GLN A 91 -3.60 -8.42 -17.87
C GLN A 91 -3.88 -8.90 -16.44
N ALA A 92 -3.40 -8.19 -15.44
CA ALA A 92 -3.76 -8.37 -14.04
C ALA A 92 -4.41 -7.09 -13.52
N LEU A 93 -5.30 -7.22 -12.55
CA LEU A 93 -5.92 -6.11 -11.87
C LEU A 93 -4.93 -5.50 -10.86
N TRP A 94 -5.22 -4.29 -10.39
CA TRP A 94 -4.57 -3.59 -9.30
C TRP A 94 -5.62 -3.16 -8.29
N SER A 95 -5.26 -3.14 -7.00
CA SER A 95 -6.22 -2.87 -5.93
C SER A 95 -5.55 -2.18 -4.75
N SER A 96 -6.30 -1.34 -4.06
CA SER A 96 -6.09 -1.09 -2.64
C SER A 96 -6.83 -2.13 -1.80
N PHE A 97 -6.61 -2.16 -0.49
CA PHE A 97 -7.26 -3.13 0.39
C PHE A 97 -7.74 -2.50 1.69
N ALA A 98 -8.93 -2.93 2.14
CA ALA A 98 -9.33 -2.80 3.52
C ALA A 98 -9.04 -4.13 4.24
N ILE A 99 -8.45 -4.03 5.43
CA ILE A 99 -8.11 -5.15 6.30
C ILE A 99 -8.87 -4.93 7.60
N GLU A 100 -9.72 -5.88 7.99
CA GLU A 100 -10.61 -5.76 9.13
C GLU A 100 -10.42 -6.94 10.10
N HIS A 101 -10.19 -6.62 11.38
CA HIS A 101 -10.09 -7.62 12.45
C HIS A 101 -10.80 -7.11 13.71
N GLY A 102 -11.88 -7.77 14.09
CA GLY A 102 -12.72 -7.29 15.19
C GLY A 102 -13.27 -5.89 14.91
N ASN A 103 -12.86 -4.92 15.73
CA ASN A 103 -13.25 -3.52 15.57
C ASN A 103 -12.17 -2.66 14.87
N GLU A 104 -11.02 -3.25 14.53
CA GLU A 104 -9.91 -2.55 13.89
C GLU A 104 -10.04 -2.63 12.37
N LYS A 105 -9.75 -1.50 11.73
CA LYS A 105 -9.76 -1.37 10.27
C LYS A 105 -8.50 -0.67 9.78
N PHE A 106 -7.84 -1.28 8.81
CA PHE A 106 -6.66 -0.73 8.17
C PHE A 106 -6.92 -0.54 6.69
N TYR A 107 -6.39 0.54 6.14
CA TYR A 107 -6.41 0.79 4.70
C TYR A 107 -5.00 0.68 4.14
N PHE A 108 -4.79 -0.18 3.17
CA PHE A 108 -3.56 -0.31 2.40
C PHE A 108 -3.80 0.15 0.97
N HIS A 109 -3.18 1.27 0.61
CA HIS A 109 -3.45 1.95 -0.65
C HIS A 109 -2.91 1.18 -1.87
N GLY A 110 -1.72 0.57 -1.79
CA GLY A 110 -0.96 0.19 -2.96
C GLY A 110 -0.61 1.45 -3.76
N ASP A 111 -0.73 1.39 -5.10
CA ASP A 111 -0.58 2.55 -5.97
C ASP A 111 -1.91 2.96 -6.58
N SER A 112 -2.18 4.26 -6.59
CA SER A 112 -3.37 4.81 -7.22
C SER A 112 -3.26 6.31 -7.42
N ALA A 113 -3.56 6.81 -8.58
CA ALA A 113 -3.84 8.22 -8.78
C ALA A 113 -5.19 8.63 -8.18
N HIS A 114 -5.45 9.93 -8.17
CA HIS A 114 -6.70 10.50 -7.70
C HIS A 114 -7.92 9.97 -8.49
N GLY A 115 -9.07 9.83 -7.81
CA GLY A 115 -10.30 9.39 -8.46
C GLY A 115 -11.48 9.29 -7.50
N SER A 116 -12.70 9.14 -8.05
CA SER A 116 -13.95 9.04 -7.28
C SER A 116 -14.10 7.73 -6.49
N HIS A 117 -13.17 6.79 -6.63
CA HIS A 117 -13.17 5.58 -5.83
C HIS A 117 -12.95 5.87 -4.34
N PHE A 118 -12.21 6.92 -3.98
CA PHE A 118 -12.04 7.35 -2.59
C PHE A 118 -13.37 7.73 -1.91
N ASP A 119 -14.30 8.37 -2.65
CA ASP A 119 -15.63 8.70 -2.13
C ASP A 119 -16.37 7.42 -1.67
N LYS A 120 -16.36 6.40 -2.54
CA LYS A 120 -17.02 5.12 -2.27
C LYS A 120 -16.37 4.35 -1.13
N ILE A 121 -15.03 4.40 -1.03
CA ILE A 121 -14.29 3.76 0.07
C ILE A 121 -14.60 4.46 1.39
N ALA A 122 -14.54 5.79 1.42
CA ALA A 122 -14.84 6.58 2.61
C ALA A 122 -16.29 6.34 3.11
N GLU A 123 -17.27 6.35 2.19
CA GLU A 123 -18.68 6.06 2.49
C GLU A 123 -18.86 4.66 3.09
N LYS A 124 -18.21 3.66 2.49
CA LYS A 124 -18.38 2.25 2.90
C LYS A 124 -17.75 1.95 4.26
N PHE A 125 -16.55 2.45 4.54
CA PHE A 125 -15.79 2.06 5.73
C PHE A 125 -15.94 3.04 6.90
N ASN A 126 -16.33 4.28 6.64
CA ASN A 126 -16.54 5.32 7.66
C ASN A 126 -15.35 5.45 8.64
N GLY A 127 -14.13 5.57 8.07
CA GLY A 127 -12.88 5.72 8.81
C GLY A 127 -12.09 4.42 9.02
N PHE A 128 -10.81 4.60 9.34
CA PHE A 128 -9.84 3.54 9.58
C PHE A 128 -9.02 3.82 10.86
N ASP A 129 -8.42 2.81 11.47
CA ASP A 129 -7.48 3.00 12.56
C ASP A 129 -6.14 3.54 12.02
N ILE A 130 -5.60 2.88 10.98
CA ILE A 130 -4.43 3.37 10.26
C ILE A 130 -4.72 3.28 8.76
N ALA A 131 -4.41 4.36 8.02
CA ALA A 131 -4.39 4.36 6.57
C ALA A 131 -2.95 4.49 6.06
N PHE A 132 -2.48 3.47 5.35
CA PHE A 132 -1.21 3.45 4.63
C PHE A 132 -1.45 3.97 3.22
N ILE A 133 -1.08 5.22 2.93
CA ILE A 133 -1.38 5.88 1.66
C ILE A 133 -0.09 6.24 0.95
N GLU A 134 -0.01 5.95 -0.35
CA GLU A 134 1.15 6.32 -1.16
C GLU A 134 1.39 7.83 -1.11
N ASN A 135 2.66 8.22 -1.14
CA ASN A 135 3.09 9.60 -1.07
C ASN A 135 4.44 9.79 -1.77
N GLY A 136 4.55 9.38 -3.03
CA GLY A 136 5.79 9.50 -3.78
C GLY A 136 5.66 9.09 -5.22
N GLN A 137 6.76 9.21 -5.97
CA GLN A 137 6.89 8.80 -7.38
C GLN A 137 5.93 9.52 -8.36
N TYR A 138 5.30 10.61 -7.91
CA TYR A 138 4.45 11.46 -8.75
C TYR A 138 5.27 12.26 -9.76
N SER A 139 4.64 12.56 -10.91
CA SER A 139 5.21 13.41 -11.94
C SER A 139 4.11 13.98 -12.84
N GLU A 140 4.35 15.17 -13.36
CA GLU A 140 3.50 15.77 -14.39
C GLU A 140 3.48 14.94 -15.70
N HIS A 141 4.50 14.10 -15.93
CA HIS A 141 4.58 13.21 -17.09
C HIS A 141 3.67 11.99 -16.98
N TRP A 142 3.27 11.61 -15.73
CA TRP A 142 2.33 10.51 -15.47
C TRP A 142 1.30 10.84 -14.39
N PRO A 143 0.48 11.89 -14.62
CA PRO A 143 -0.42 12.45 -13.60
C PRO A 143 -1.55 11.52 -13.15
N ASN A 144 -1.68 10.37 -13.81
CA ASN A 144 -2.73 9.38 -13.57
C ASN A 144 -2.24 8.09 -12.90
N ASN A 145 -0.99 8.05 -12.44
CA ASN A 145 -0.41 6.85 -11.86
C ASN A 145 -0.23 6.95 -10.34
N HIS A 146 0.11 8.15 -9.84
CA HIS A 146 0.40 8.39 -8.43
C HIS A 146 -0.29 9.65 -7.92
N LEU A 147 -0.44 9.75 -6.60
CA LEU A 147 -0.96 10.94 -5.93
C LEU A 147 0.12 12.02 -5.81
N PHE A 148 -0.23 13.25 -6.16
CA PHE A 148 0.56 14.40 -5.75
C PHE A 148 0.40 14.65 -4.24
N PRO A 149 1.40 15.25 -3.56
CA PRO A 149 1.38 15.40 -2.09
C PRO A 149 0.11 16.04 -1.53
N GLU A 150 -0.45 17.05 -2.23
CA GLU A 150 -1.71 17.66 -1.82
C GLU A 150 -2.91 16.72 -1.94
N GLN A 151 -2.90 15.85 -2.95
CA GLN A 151 -3.94 14.85 -3.15
C GLN A 151 -3.85 13.77 -2.06
N THR A 152 -2.64 13.31 -1.73
CA THR A 152 -2.40 12.39 -0.61
C THR A 152 -2.98 12.95 0.69
N ALA A 153 -2.69 14.21 1.03
CA ALA A 153 -3.21 14.85 2.24
C ALA A 153 -4.74 14.95 2.24
N ARG A 154 -5.35 15.33 1.12
CA ARG A 154 -6.81 15.43 0.97
C ARG A 154 -7.49 14.07 1.10
N TYR A 155 -6.96 13.03 0.45
CA TYR A 155 -7.54 11.69 0.54
C TYR A 155 -7.32 11.06 1.91
N ALA A 156 -6.20 11.34 2.58
CA ALA A 156 -6.02 10.99 3.97
C ALA A 156 -7.12 11.61 4.84
N ALA A 157 -7.43 12.90 4.67
CA ALA A 157 -8.51 13.55 5.38
C ALA A 157 -9.90 12.93 5.06
N GLN A 158 -10.14 12.64 3.79
CA GLN A 158 -11.41 12.07 3.33
C GLN A 158 -11.66 10.65 3.86
N LEU A 159 -10.62 9.82 3.94
CA LEU A 159 -10.70 8.47 4.50
C LEU A 159 -10.82 8.47 6.03
N SER A 160 -10.60 9.61 6.68
CA SER A 160 -10.78 9.83 8.13
C SER A 160 -10.12 8.77 9.02
N PRO A 161 -8.83 8.44 8.84
CA PRO A 161 -8.17 7.50 9.72
C PRO A 161 -7.80 8.18 11.06
N LYS A 162 -7.68 7.37 12.13
CA LYS A 162 -7.06 7.85 13.39
C LYS A 162 -5.60 8.26 13.17
N ARG A 163 -4.89 7.50 12.33
CA ARG A 163 -3.51 7.77 11.94
C ARG A 163 -3.32 7.58 10.43
N PHE A 164 -2.54 8.45 9.82
CA PHE A 164 -2.12 8.38 8.42
C PHE A 164 -0.64 8.07 8.33
N MET A 165 -0.28 6.95 7.72
CA MET A 165 1.10 6.59 7.44
C MET A 165 1.40 6.76 5.95
N PRO A 166 2.26 7.71 5.58
CA PRO A 166 2.72 7.84 4.20
C PRO A 166 3.65 6.67 3.85
N ILE A 167 3.40 6.03 2.72
CA ILE A 167 4.19 4.94 2.17
C ILE A 167 4.65 5.27 0.75
N HIS A 168 5.43 4.42 0.10
CA HIS A 168 5.87 4.55 -1.30
C HIS A 168 6.79 5.74 -1.55
N TRP A 169 7.63 6.11 -0.58
CA TRP A 169 8.62 7.18 -0.66
C TRP A 169 9.98 6.68 -0.15
N GLY A 170 11.06 7.31 -0.61
CA GLY A 170 12.41 7.10 -0.08
C GLY A 170 13.09 5.77 -0.43
N ALA A 171 12.40 4.78 -1.00
CA ALA A 171 12.98 3.47 -1.31
C ALA A 171 13.62 3.41 -2.71
N TYR A 172 12.95 3.97 -3.71
CA TYR A 172 13.38 3.97 -5.10
C TYR A 172 13.38 5.39 -5.66
N SER A 173 14.27 5.67 -6.60
CA SER A 173 14.31 6.94 -7.35
C SER A 173 13.74 6.71 -8.74
N MET A 174 12.41 6.71 -8.87
CA MET A 174 11.69 6.56 -10.14
C MET A 174 11.21 7.89 -10.69
N ALA A 175 10.92 8.86 -9.82
CA ALA A 175 10.59 10.24 -10.17
C ALA A 175 11.73 11.21 -9.83
N LEU A 176 11.62 12.47 -10.29
CA LEU A 176 12.69 13.47 -10.18
C LEU A 176 12.61 14.33 -8.91
N HIS A 177 11.68 14.08 -8.00
CA HIS A 177 11.61 14.78 -6.72
C HIS A 177 12.64 14.22 -5.71
N ALA A 178 13.04 15.02 -4.72
CA ALA A 178 13.88 14.57 -3.63
C ALA A 178 13.16 13.47 -2.80
N TRP A 179 13.93 12.59 -2.17
CA TRP A 179 13.39 11.42 -1.45
C TRP A 179 12.40 11.77 -0.34
N ASN A 180 12.60 12.90 0.34
CA ASN A 180 11.76 13.39 1.44
C ASN A 180 10.76 14.49 1.03
N GLU A 181 10.87 15.03 -0.19
CA GLU A 181 9.99 16.09 -0.69
C GLU A 181 8.51 15.76 -0.55
N PRO A 182 8.04 14.52 -0.87
CA PRO A 182 6.65 14.16 -0.72
C PRO A 182 6.11 14.40 0.69
N LEU A 183 6.89 14.07 1.72
CA LEU A 183 6.49 14.25 3.11
C LEU A 183 6.53 15.71 3.54
N LEU A 184 7.57 16.43 3.14
CA LEU A 184 7.70 17.86 3.44
C LEU A 184 6.53 18.68 2.89
N GLN A 185 5.92 18.24 1.79
CA GLN A 185 4.75 18.88 1.18
C GLN A 185 3.43 18.37 1.74
N SER A 186 3.25 17.06 1.87
CA SER A 186 1.95 16.47 2.23
C SER A 186 1.61 16.58 3.72
N LEU A 187 2.60 16.37 4.64
CA LEU A 187 2.28 16.24 6.06
C LEU A 187 1.84 17.55 6.72
N PRO A 188 2.43 18.73 6.42
CA PRO A 188 1.90 20.00 6.94
C PRO A 188 0.45 20.22 6.51
N LEU A 189 0.12 19.90 5.26
CA LEU A 189 -1.24 20.03 4.75
C LEU A 189 -2.18 19.00 5.41
N ALA A 190 -1.77 17.75 5.55
CA ALA A 190 -2.55 16.72 6.25
C ALA A 190 -2.90 17.16 7.69
N ARG A 191 -1.90 17.68 8.43
CA ARG A 191 -2.13 18.24 9.78
C ARG A 191 -3.12 19.41 9.78
N SER A 192 -3.03 20.30 8.81
CA SER A 192 -3.98 21.42 8.68
C SER A 192 -5.41 20.97 8.39
N LEU A 193 -5.58 19.79 7.80
CA LEU A 193 -6.87 19.14 7.54
C LEU A 193 -7.33 18.24 8.72
N GLY A 194 -6.63 18.25 9.86
CA GLY A 194 -6.98 17.49 11.05
C GLY A 194 -6.53 16.02 11.00
N VAL A 195 -5.71 15.63 10.03
CA VAL A 195 -5.15 14.29 9.94
C VAL A 195 -3.91 14.17 10.82
N ASN A 196 -3.76 13.06 11.53
CA ASN A 196 -2.64 12.79 12.43
C ASN A 196 -1.61 11.86 11.78
N PRO A 197 -0.47 12.37 11.26
CA PRO A 197 0.53 11.53 10.61
C PRO A 197 1.22 10.56 11.57
N LEU A 198 1.65 9.42 11.01
CA LEU A 198 2.43 8.38 11.66
C LEU A 198 3.71 8.15 10.84
N THR A 199 4.85 8.52 11.39
CA THR A 199 6.16 8.50 10.69
C THR A 199 7.19 7.73 11.53
N PRO A 200 7.02 6.40 11.70
CA PRO A 200 7.96 5.60 12.46
C PRO A 200 9.33 5.57 11.78
N LEU A 201 10.39 5.41 12.57
CA LEU A 201 11.73 5.12 12.04
C LEU A 201 11.72 3.77 11.31
N MET A 202 12.63 3.62 10.35
CA MET A 202 12.81 2.35 9.65
C MET A 202 13.08 1.21 10.63
N GLY A 203 12.21 0.17 10.63
CA GLY A 203 12.27 -0.96 11.55
C GLY A 203 11.67 -0.72 12.95
N GLN A 204 11.15 0.47 13.22
CA GLN A 204 10.44 0.74 14.48
C GLN A 204 9.12 -0.06 14.53
N VAL A 205 8.90 -0.75 15.63
CA VAL A 205 7.58 -1.33 15.95
C VAL A 205 6.64 -0.20 16.35
N PHE A 206 5.46 -0.17 15.79
CA PHE A 206 4.48 0.89 16.02
C PHE A 206 3.04 0.34 16.04
N ASP A 207 2.16 1.14 16.61
CA ASP A 207 0.70 1.03 16.59
C ASP A 207 0.08 2.42 16.37
N ALA A 208 -1.25 2.52 16.47
CA ALA A 208 -1.95 3.79 16.29
C ALA A 208 -1.64 4.83 17.39
N ASP A 209 -1.18 4.41 18.55
CA ASP A 209 -0.86 5.29 19.69
C ASP A 209 0.61 5.71 19.72
N THR A 210 1.44 5.13 18.86
CA THR A 210 2.89 5.40 18.82
C THR A 210 3.17 6.87 18.47
N ALA A 211 3.93 7.55 19.33
CA ALA A 211 4.43 8.89 19.03
C ALA A 211 5.59 8.79 18.02
N THR A 212 5.55 9.62 16.99
CA THR A 212 6.58 9.67 15.94
C THR A 212 7.06 11.11 15.73
N GLN A 213 8.23 11.24 15.10
CA GLN A 213 8.89 12.51 14.79
C GLN A 213 9.05 12.65 13.28
N ASP A 214 9.21 13.89 12.81
CA ASP A 214 9.49 14.19 11.41
C ASP A 214 11.00 14.04 11.10
N TRP A 215 11.55 12.84 11.35
CA TRP A 215 12.96 12.51 11.19
C TRP A 215 13.51 12.74 9.77
N PHE A 216 12.65 12.67 8.77
CA PHE A 216 12.96 12.94 7.36
C PHE A 216 13.16 14.44 7.06
N ALA A 217 12.83 15.34 8.00
CA ALA A 217 13.01 16.79 7.85
C ALA A 217 14.40 17.28 8.27
N GLU A 218 15.19 16.45 8.93
CA GLU A 218 16.57 16.79 9.25
C GLU A 218 17.42 16.79 7.98
N PRO A 219 18.24 17.82 7.76
CA PRO A 219 19.19 17.80 6.67
C PRO A 219 20.16 16.64 6.87
N ASP A 220 20.48 15.92 5.79
CA ASP A 220 21.54 14.91 5.79
C ASP A 220 22.79 15.54 6.43
N ASN A 221 23.15 15.12 7.63
CA ASN A 221 24.45 15.45 8.19
C ASN A 221 25.47 14.67 7.37
N GLU A 222 26.05 15.34 6.37
CA GLU A 222 27.21 14.89 5.61
C GLU A 222 28.41 14.57 6.52
#